data_03a6ffc0534dcdb012d4b04d6d18287c
#
_entry.id   03a6ffc0534dcdb012d4b04d6d18287c
#
_cell.length_a   1.000
_cell.length_b   1.000
_cell.length_c   1.000
_cell.angle_alpha   90.00
_cell.angle_beta   90.00
_cell.angle_gamma   90.00
#
_symmetry.space_group_name_H-M   'P 1'
#
loop_
_entity.id
_entity.type
_entity.pdbx_description
1 polymer ?
#
loop_
_entity_poly.entity_id
_entity_poly.type
_entity_poly.pdbx_seq_one_letter_code
_entity_poly.pdbx_strand_id
1 'polypeptide(L)'
;IELCDWSSDVCSSDLGDSVYSAVKTTFADGLHMLVKIEFDSTSISIIKNGELTLQRNINYGVDSAAETVRSFPQFGEDLSQQDALAVLHDERCIQDTLNWAGYTGTDPQEELLENARAEVTESFRYLIGNVSRIMDYYTSRNADAIFLSISICGLGAGIKGMNRLLSNELGQNVEILYAIRGCTCPDFPEGEGIYLYTSVFAATRSGVNLMEKVTRKKKENKDSLSGAILICAVGVAAGVALTVAGVASRVYQQHQQDYLNQRIDEESSIEEIYNAYNTAQEQFNNYQNMYQYTNTPNEGLKEFLEEMEQKMPSDITLETFSSDGSQVSFTMRVSSKSAAANALIQLRTFESLATVT
;
A
#
# COMPACT_ATOMS: atom_id res chain seq x y z
N ILE A 1 12.25 8.88 -29.95
CA ILE A 1 11.39 9.97 -29.41
C ILE A 1 9.99 9.45 -29.54
N GLU A 2 9.49 8.76 -28.53
CA GLU A 2 8.09 8.38 -28.44
C GLU A 2 7.30 9.61 -27.95
N LEU A 3 6.33 9.99 -28.76
CA LEU A 3 5.34 11.00 -28.41
C LEU A 3 4.50 10.47 -27.23
N CYS A 4 4.73 11.00 -26.05
CA CYS A 4 3.85 10.77 -24.90
C CYS A 4 2.44 11.31 -25.21
N ASP A 5 1.46 10.45 -25.02
CA ASP A 5 0.04 10.76 -25.18
C ASP A 5 -0.39 11.83 -24.15
N TRP A 6 -0.84 12.96 -24.65
CA TRP A 6 -1.00 14.24 -23.95
C TRP A 6 -2.27 14.34 -23.09
N SER A 7 -2.98 13.28 -22.78
CA SER A 7 -4.35 13.44 -22.27
C SER A 7 -4.61 13.07 -20.80
N SER A 8 -3.69 12.47 -20.06
CA SER A 8 -3.98 12.12 -18.64
C SER A 8 -2.81 12.19 -17.65
N ASP A 9 -1.56 12.33 -18.09
CA ASP A 9 -0.40 12.21 -17.18
C ASP A 9 0.40 13.50 -16.96
N VAL A 10 -0.12 14.64 -17.38
CA VAL A 10 0.60 15.94 -17.36
C VAL A 10 0.98 16.38 -15.94
N CYS A 11 0.23 15.99 -14.91
CA CYS A 11 0.50 16.45 -13.54
C CYS A 11 1.56 15.65 -12.77
N SER A 12 1.73 14.36 -13.03
CA SER A 12 2.65 13.52 -12.24
C SER A 12 4.08 13.56 -12.79
N SER A 13 4.25 13.61 -14.12
CA SER A 13 5.56 13.74 -14.76
C SER A 13 6.17 15.12 -14.53
N ASP A 14 5.38 16.19 -14.62
CA ASP A 14 5.85 17.56 -14.43
C ASP A 14 6.34 17.84 -12.99
N LEU A 15 5.67 17.25 -11.98
CA LEU A 15 6.13 17.33 -10.60
C LEU A 15 7.41 16.52 -10.35
N GLY A 16 7.57 15.37 -11.00
CA GLY A 16 8.79 14.58 -10.96
C GLY A 16 9.98 15.33 -11.57
N ASP A 17 9.80 15.91 -12.73
CA ASP A 17 10.80 16.71 -13.43
C ASP A 17 11.16 17.98 -12.65
N SER A 18 10.20 18.59 -11.95
CA SER A 18 10.44 19.76 -11.10
C SER A 18 11.29 19.39 -9.88
N VAL A 19 11.03 18.27 -9.22
CA VAL A 19 11.85 17.78 -8.08
C VAL A 19 13.28 17.52 -8.53
N TYR A 20 13.47 16.80 -9.65
CA TYR A 20 14.79 16.60 -10.23
C TYR A 20 15.49 17.94 -10.51
N SER A 21 14.81 18.88 -11.14
CA SER A 21 15.37 20.21 -11.45
C SER A 21 15.84 20.96 -10.20
N ALA A 22 15.17 20.80 -9.06
CA ALA A 22 15.57 21.40 -7.79
C ALA A 22 16.79 20.73 -7.17
N VAL A 23 16.87 19.39 -7.24
CA VAL A 23 17.91 18.61 -6.54
C VAL A 23 19.15 18.33 -7.39
N LYS A 24 19.11 18.52 -8.72
CA LYS A 24 20.22 18.22 -9.63
C LYS A 24 21.54 18.90 -9.24
N THR A 25 21.47 20.11 -8.67
CA THR A 25 22.66 20.83 -8.19
C THR A 25 23.17 20.33 -6.84
N THR A 26 22.30 19.69 -6.06
CA THR A 26 22.67 19.05 -4.78
C THR A 26 23.38 17.73 -5.05
N PHE A 27 22.94 16.99 -6.08
CA PHE A 27 23.50 15.70 -6.50
C PHE A 27 24.36 15.82 -7.76
N ALA A 28 25.19 16.88 -7.84
CA ALA A 28 25.96 17.21 -9.03
C ALA A 28 27.05 16.17 -9.35
N ASP A 29 27.64 15.54 -8.33
CA ASP A 29 28.78 14.63 -8.47
C ASP A 29 28.41 13.24 -7.96
N GLY A 30 28.66 12.21 -8.76
CA GLY A 30 28.47 10.81 -8.37
C GLY A 30 27.09 10.25 -8.63
N LEU A 31 26.81 9.12 -7.98
CA LEU A 31 25.55 8.39 -8.12
C LEU A 31 24.74 8.52 -6.84
N HIS A 32 23.52 9.00 -6.97
CA HIS A 32 22.59 9.23 -5.87
C HIS A 32 21.24 8.62 -6.15
N MET A 33 20.55 8.18 -5.09
CA MET A 33 19.16 7.78 -5.15
C MET A 33 18.33 8.73 -4.30
N LEU A 34 17.23 9.23 -4.86
CA LEU A 34 16.25 10.02 -4.14
C LEU A 34 14.92 9.26 -4.12
N VAL A 35 14.41 8.97 -2.94
CA VAL A 35 13.12 8.32 -2.72
C VAL A 35 12.17 9.35 -2.12
N LYS A 36 11.21 9.80 -2.91
CA LYS A 36 10.18 10.75 -2.48
C LYS A 36 8.91 9.96 -2.14
N ILE A 37 8.57 9.90 -0.86
CA ILE A 37 7.43 9.14 -0.33
C ILE A 37 6.33 10.13 0.01
N GLU A 38 5.27 10.13 -0.77
CA GLU A 38 4.08 10.96 -0.57
C GLU A 38 2.95 10.15 0.08
N PHE A 39 1.75 10.70 0.10
CA PHE A 39 0.62 10.08 0.75
C PHE A 39 0.24 8.73 0.11
N ASP A 40 0.00 8.70 -1.20
CA ASP A 40 -0.50 7.56 -1.97
C ASP A 40 0.50 7.02 -3.01
N SER A 41 1.64 7.67 -3.14
CA SER A 41 2.60 7.39 -4.19
C SER A 41 4.03 7.60 -3.73
N THR A 42 4.96 6.88 -4.35
CA THR A 42 6.40 7.04 -4.14
C THR A 42 7.11 7.16 -5.47
N SER A 43 7.96 8.16 -5.59
CA SER A 43 8.83 8.36 -6.75
C SER A 43 10.28 8.04 -6.36
N ILE A 44 10.91 7.15 -7.11
CA ILE A 44 12.31 6.75 -6.94
C ILE A 44 13.10 7.26 -8.13
N SER A 45 14.07 8.12 -7.88
CA SER A 45 14.91 8.75 -8.90
C SER A 45 16.37 8.39 -8.67
N ILE A 46 17.06 7.94 -9.73
CA ILE A 46 18.50 7.72 -9.73
C ILE A 46 19.14 8.82 -10.54
N ILE A 47 20.03 9.55 -9.89
CA ILE A 47 20.72 10.74 -10.43
C ILE A 47 22.21 10.44 -10.48
N LYS A 48 22.81 10.55 -11.65
CA LYS A 48 24.26 10.35 -11.86
C LYS A 48 24.87 11.63 -12.40
N ASN A 49 25.81 12.19 -11.67
CA ASN A 49 26.51 13.44 -12.04
C ASN A 49 25.53 14.59 -12.38
N GLY A 50 24.48 14.74 -11.58
CA GLY A 50 23.47 15.77 -11.80
C GLY A 50 22.48 15.47 -12.93
N GLU A 51 22.53 14.29 -13.57
CA GLU A 51 21.61 13.86 -14.62
C GLU A 51 20.69 12.75 -14.14
N LEU A 52 19.40 12.87 -14.42
CA LEU A 52 18.40 11.85 -14.12
C LEU A 52 18.60 10.64 -15.05
N THR A 53 18.99 9.51 -14.48
CA THR A 53 19.27 8.30 -15.24
C THR A 53 18.09 7.33 -15.25
N LEU A 54 17.36 7.26 -14.14
CA LEU A 54 16.18 6.40 -13.99
C LEU A 54 15.19 7.09 -13.06
N GLN A 55 13.90 7.01 -13.41
CA GLN A 55 12.81 7.38 -12.51
C GLN A 55 11.73 6.30 -12.55
N ARG A 56 11.19 5.97 -11.40
CA ARG A 56 10.07 5.04 -11.23
C ARG A 56 9.09 5.57 -10.23
N ASN A 57 7.82 5.52 -10.60
CA ASN A 57 6.72 5.85 -9.71
C ASN A 57 6.03 4.55 -9.27
N ILE A 58 5.66 4.49 -8.02
CA ILE A 58 4.96 3.38 -7.38
C ILE A 58 3.69 3.94 -6.77
N ASN A 59 2.54 3.36 -7.05
CA ASN A 59 1.26 3.73 -6.43
C ASN A 59 1.19 3.12 -5.02
N TYR A 60 2.03 3.62 -4.14
CA TYR A 60 2.15 3.21 -2.75
C TYR A 60 2.85 4.32 -1.96
N GLY A 61 2.27 4.74 -0.87
CA GLY A 61 2.76 5.83 -0.03
C GLY A 61 2.59 5.55 1.46
N VAL A 62 2.38 6.60 2.24
CA VAL A 62 2.18 6.51 3.70
C VAL A 62 0.74 6.20 4.10
N ASP A 63 -0.20 6.20 3.17
CA ASP A 63 -1.62 5.91 3.39
C ASP A 63 -1.85 4.57 4.05
N SER A 64 -1.15 3.54 3.60
CA SER A 64 -1.24 2.18 4.16
C SER A 64 -0.78 2.13 5.63
N ALA A 65 0.30 2.84 5.97
CA ALA A 65 0.77 2.96 7.34
C ALA A 65 -0.21 3.76 8.21
N ALA A 66 -0.77 4.85 7.69
CA ALA A 66 -1.78 5.64 8.39
C ALA A 66 -3.06 4.82 8.65
N GLU A 67 -3.48 3.99 7.71
CA GLU A 67 -4.62 3.08 7.89
C GLU A 67 -4.31 2.00 8.94
N THR A 68 -3.09 1.46 8.93
CA THR A 68 -2.64 0.52 9.96
C THR A 68 -2.62 1.17 11.34
N VAL A 69 -2.11 2.40 11.49
CA VAL A 69 -2.14 3.15 12.76
C VAL A 69 -3.57 3.31 13.27
N ARG A 70 -4.54 3.63 12.39
CA ARG A 70 -5.95 3.76 12.76
C ARG A 70 -6.60 2.46 13.24
N SER A 71 -6.08 1.32 12.82
CA SER A 71 -6.61 0.01 13.22
C SER A 71 -6.15 -0.42 14.62
N PHE A 72 -5.15 0.25 15.20
CA PHE A 72 -4.60 -0.10 16.50
C PHE A 72 -4.91 0.97 17.56
N PRO A 73 -5.73 0.65 18.58
CA PRO A 73 -6.10 1.61 19.64
C PRO A 73 -4.91 2.08 20.49
N GLN A 74 -3.76 1.40 20.40
CA GLN A 74 -2.51 1.78 21.07
C GLN A 74 -1.97 3.13 20.59
N PHE A 75 -2.34 3.56 19.40
CA PHE A 75 -1.95 4.86 18.83
C PHE A 75 -3.03 5.93 19.01
N GLY A 76 -4.24 5.55 19.44
CA GLY A 76 -5.37 6.42 19.68
C GLY A 76 -6.70 5.77 19.25
N GLU A 77 -7.79 6.19 19.87
CA GLU A 77 -9.14 5.73 19.54
C GLU A 77 -9.74 6.62 18.43
N ASP A 78 -10.44 6.03 17.48
CA ASP A 78 -11.19 6.71 16.40
C ASP A 78 -10.39 7.79 15.63
N LEU A 79 -9.13 7.54 15.37
CA LEU A 79 -8.26 8.48 14.64
C LEU A 79 -8.79 8.77 13.25
N SER A 80 -8.88 10.06 12.90
CA SER A 80 -9.05 10.45 11.50
C SER A 80 -7.76 10.16 10.72
N GLN A 81 -7.84 10.20 9.38
CA GLN A 81 -6.65 10.01 8.54
C GLN A 81 -5.57 11.09 8.80
N GLN A 82 -5.98 12.32 9.08
CA GLN A 82 -5.05 13.41 9.39
C GLN A 82 -4.40 13.21 10.76
N ASP A 83 -5.16 12.76 11.77
CA ASP A 83 -4.62 12.47 13.10
C ASP A 83 -3.64 11.29 13.05
N ALA A 84 -3.93 10.24 12.28
CA ALA A 84 -3.01 9.12 12.10
C ALA A 84 -1.70 9.53 11.43
N LEU A 85 -1.74 10.46 10.45
CA LEU A 85 -0.53 11.04 9.88
C LEU A 85 0.25 11.88 10.90
N ALA A 86 -0.43 12.64 11.73
CA ALA A 86 0.22 13.40 12.80
C ALA A 86 0.90 12.46 13.81
N VAL A 87 0.22 11.40 14.22
CA VAL A 87 0.80 10.35 15.09
C VAL A 87 2.03 9.70 14.48
N LEU A 88 2.00 9.35 13.18
CA LEU A 88 3.17 8.81 12.46
C LEU A 88 4.38 9.76 12.47
N HIS A 89 4.13 11.08 12.44
CA HIS A 89 5.19 12.08 12.45
C HIS A 89 5.65 12.43 13.87
N ASP A 90 4.73 12.50 14.83
CA ASP A 90 5.02 12.97 16.18
C ASP A 90 5.48 11.86 17.13
N GLU A 91 5.09 10.62 16.85
CA GLU A 91 5.41 9.47 17.68
C GLU A 91 6.24 8.43 16.92
N ARG A 92 6.89 7.55 17.66
CA ARG A 92 7.58 6.39 17.07
C ARG A 92 6.58 5.26 16.86
N CYS A 93 6.08 5.13 15.63
CA CYS A 93 5.08 4.11 15.25
C CYS A 93 5.68 2.92 14.50
N ILE A 94 6.98 2.91 14.22
CA ILE A 94 7.64 1.86 13.44
C ILE A 94 8.85 1.29 14.17
N GLN A 95 9.20 0.05 13.84
CA GLN A 95 10.43 -0.63 14.24
C GLN A 95 11.59 -0.23 13.32
N ASP A 96 12.80 -0.49 13.77
CA ASP A 96 14.01 -0.21 12.97
C ASP A 96 14.27 -1.30 11.89
N THR A 97 13.51 -2.42 11.89
CA THR A 97 13.63 -3.53 10.94
C THR A 97 12.29 -4.23 10.72
N LEU A 98 12.12 -4.80 9.53
CA LEU A 98 10.99 -5.68 9.19
C LEU A 98 11.07 -7.05 9.89
N ASN A 99 12.27 -7.51 10.22
CA ASN A 99 12.50 -8.80 10.87
C ASN A 99 12.60 -8.63 12.40
N TRP A 100 11.59 -8.01 12.98
CA TRP A 100 11.53 -7.83 14.43
C TRP A 100 11.40 -9.18 15.16
N ALA A 101 12.24 -9.38 16.17
CA ALA A 101 12.33 -10.66 16.89
C ALA A 101 11.26 -10.87 17.97
N GLY A 102 10.32 -9.91 18.12
CA GLY A 102 9.29 -9.92 19.14
C GLY A 102 9.72 -9.21 20.44
N TYR A 103 8.73 -8.91 21.27
CA TYR A 103 8.93 -8.27 22.57
C TYR A 103 9.53 -9.26 23.57
N THR A 104 10.58 -8.85 24.26
CA THR A 104 11.28 -9.68 25.27
C THR A 104 11.05 -9.20 26.70
N GLY A 105 10.31 -8.12 26.88
CA GLY A 105 9.95 -7.56 28.19
C GLY A 105 8.83 -8.31 28.88
N THR A 106 8.37 -7.79 30.02
CA THR A 106 7.33 -8.38 30.85
C THR A 106 6.06 -7.53 30.98
N ASP A 107 6.06 -6.33 30.36
CA ASP A 107 4.90 -5.43 30.40
C ASP A 107 3.92 -5.77 29.23
N PRO A 108 2.69 -6.22 29.54
CA PRO A 108 1.72 -6.55 28.49
C PRO A 108 1.27 -5.34 27.65
N GLN A 109 1.30 -4.13 28.21
CA GLN A 109 0.90 -2.92 27.46
C GLN A 109 1.99 -2.53 26.47
N GLU A 110 3.25 -2.65 26.86
CA GLU A 110 4.38 -2.42 25.99
C GLU A 110 4.47 -3.48 24.89
N GLU A 111 4.16 -4.76 25.20
CA GLU A 111 4.06 -5.83 24.22
C GLU A 111 3.01 -5.53 23.14
N LEU A 112 1.82 -5.06 23.54
CA LEU A 112 0.78 -4.68 22.59
C LEU A 112 1.20 -3.50 21.71
N LEU A 113 1.87 -2.51 22.25
CA LEU A 113 2.39 -1.36 21.50
C LEU A 113 3.50 -1.77 20.54
N GLU A 114 4.43 -2.62 20.97
CA GLU A 114 5.52 -3.09 20.10
C GLU A 114 5.00 -4.00 18.98
N ASN A 115 3.98 -4.82 19.23
CA ASN A 115 3.29 -5.59 18.19
C ASN A 115 2.57 -4.66 17.19
N ALA A 116 1.90 -3.62 17.67
CA ALA A 116 1.27 -2.63 16.81
C ALA A 116 2.30 -1.90 15.94
N ARG A 117 3.47 -1.52 16.50
CA ARG A 117 4.58 -0.95 15.75
C ARG A 117 5.13 -1.90 14.68
N ALA A 118 5.20 -3.19 14.97
CA ALA A 118 5.63 -4.20 14.00
C ALA A 118 4.66 -4.27 12.81
N GLU A 119 3.36 -4.23 13.05
CA GLU A 119 2.34 -4.23 11.98
C GLU A 119 2.41 -2.96 11.12
N VAL A 120 2.60 -1.79 11.75
CA VAL A 120 2.82 -0.54 10.99
C VAL A 120 4.10 -0.64 10.16
N THR A 121 5.17 -1.24 10.70
CA THR A 121 6.42 -1.45 9.98
C THR A 121 6.23 -2.39 8.79
N GLU A 122 5.46 -3.46 8.99
CA GLU A 122 5.15 -4.44 7.95
C GLU A 122 4.42 -3.80 6.76
N SER A 123 3.60 -2.79 6.99
CA SER A 123 2.94 -2.05 5.91
C SER A 123 3.94 -1.47 4.90
N PHE A 124 5.16 -1.14 5.30
CA PHE A 124 6.21 -0.62 4.42
C PHE A 124 6.98 -1.69 3.64
N ARG A 125 6.75 -2.99 3.88
CA ARG A 125 7.47 -4.09 3.21
C ARG A 125 7.42 -3.99 1.69
N TYR A 126 6.25 -3.65 1.15
CA TYR A 126 6.07 -3.50 -0.30
C TYR A 126 6.92 -2.34 -0.87
N LEU A 127 6.92 -1.19 -0.19
CA LEU A 127 7.73 -0.03 -0.56
C LEU A 127 9.22 -0.38 -0.55
N ILE A 128 9.69 -0.91 0.57
CA ILE A 128 11.10 -1.29 0.77
C ILE A 128 11.55 -2.29 -0.28
N GLY A 129 10.74 -3.32 -0.54
CA GLY A 129 11.02 -4.31 -1.58
C GLY A 129 11.10 -3.72 -2.99
N ASN A 130 10.33 -2.68 -3.30
CA ASN A 130 10.44 -2.00 -4.59
C ASN A 130 11.70 -1.12 -4.67
N VAL A 131 12.04 -0.39 -3.61
CA VAL A 131 13.28 0.40 -3.57
C VAL A 131 14.50 -0.51 -3.74
N SER A 132 14.58 -1.62 -2.98
CA SER A 132 15.65 -2.62 -3.11
C SER A 132 15.75 -3.17 -4.53
N ARG A 133 14.63 -3.56 -5.13
CA ARG A 133 14.58 -4.10 -6.51
C ARG A 133 15.06 -3.10 -7.55
N ILE A 134 14.74 -1.81 -7.39
CA ILE A 134 15.20 -0.76 -8.31
C ILE A 134 16.71 -0.54 -8.14
N MET A 135 17.21 -0.58 -6.92
CA MET A 135 18.63 -0.49 -6.61
C MET A 135 19.39 -1.66 -7.24
N ASP A 136 18.92 -2.89 -7.03
CA ASP A 136 19.51 -4.12 -7.60
C ASP A 136 19.47 -4.12 -9.13
N TYR A 137 18.35 -3.69 -9.71
CA TYR A 137 18.20 -3.57 -11.16
C TYR A 137 19.23 -2.62 -11.75
N TYR A 138 19.46 -1.47 -11.10
CA TYR A 138 20.40 -0.49 -11.58
C TYR A 138 21.86 -0.97 -11.41
N THR A 139 22.22 -1.53 -10.27
CA THR A 139 23.57 -2.04 -9.99
C THR A 139 23.91 -3.25 -10.84
N SER A 140 22.96 -4.14 -11.09
CA SER A 140 23.20 -5.32 -11.96
C SER A 140 23.54 -4.96 -13.42
N ARG A 141 23.06 -3.79 -13.88
CA ARG A 141 23.35 -3.30 -15.23
C ARG A 141 24.55 -2.36 -15.32
N ASN A 142 25.01 -1.85 -14.19
CA ASN A 142 26.12 -0.93 -14.07
C ASN A 142 27.08 -1.46 -13.00
N ALA A 143 28.00 -2.32 -13.41
CA ALA A 143 28.89 -3.07 -12.51
C ALA A 143 29.72 -2.19 -11.55
N ASP A 144 30.02 -0.94 -11.93
CA ASP A 144 30.77 0.02 -11.13
C ASP A 144 29.86 1.02 -10.38
N ALA A 145 28.56 0.77 -10.31
CA ALA A 145 27.62 1.67 -9.67
C ALA A 145 27.71 1.55 -8.15
N ILE A 146 28.24 2.58 -7.50
CA ILE A 146 28.25 2.74 -6.05
C ILE A 146 27.42 3.98 -5.73
N PHE A 147 26.35 3.83 -4.96
CA PHE A 147 25.57 4.95 -4.48
C PHE A 147 26.34 5.73 -3.43
N LEU A 148 26.62 7.01 -3.68
CA LEU A 148 27.25 7.92 -2.72
C LEU A 148 26.28 8.31 -1.62
N SER A 149 25.03 8.49 -1.94
CA SER A 149 23.96 8.71 -0.96
C SER A 149 22.63 8.17 -1.44
N ILE A 150 21.81 7.75 -0.48
CA ILE A 150 20.39 7.48 -0.66
C ILE A 150 19.65 8.47 0.24
N SER A 151 18.81 9.30 -0.35
CA SER A 151 18.09 10.35 0.37
C SER A 151 16.58 10.13 0.27
N ILE A 152 15.86 10.42 1.35
CA ILE A 152 14.40 10.38 1.39
C ILE A 152 13.82 11.78 1.59
N CYS A 153 12.67 12.03 0.98
CA CYS A 153 11.89 13.26 1.14
C CYS A 153 10.38 12.97 1.00
N GLY A 154 9.55 13.99 1.16
CA GLY A 154 8.11 13.86 1.20
C GLY A 154 7.59 13.46 2.59
N LEU A 155 6.30 13.15 2.67
CA LEU A 155 5.62 12.82 3.94
C LEU A 155 6.28 11.65 4.67
N GLY A 156 6.70 10.61 3.94
CA GLY A 156 7.34 9.44 4.54
C GLY A 156 8.68 9.73 5.21
N ALA A 157 9.40 10.77 4.77
CA ALA A 157 10.66 11.17 5.41
C ALA A 157 10.44 11.77 6.81
N GLY A 158 9.25 12.30 7.09
CA GLY A 158 8.86 12.82 8.40
C GLY A 158 8.53 11.73 9.43
N ILE A 159 8.33 10.49 9.01
CA ILE A 159 8.01 9.38 9.93
C ILE A 159 9.24 9.05 10.77
N LYS A 160 9.09 9.12 12.11
CA LYS A 160 10.19 8.87 13.04
C LYS A 160 10.74 7.44 12.92
N GLY A 161 11.98 7.31 12.45
CA GLY A 161 12.64 6.03 12.28
C GLY A 161 12.66 5.50 10.85
N MET A 162 11.95 6.15 9.89
CA MET A 162 11.89 5.70 8.50
C MET A 162 13.29 5.59 7.86
N ASN A 163 14.16 6.56 8.10
CA ASN A 163 15.53 6.52 7.60
C ASN A 163 16.32 5.32 8.15
N ARG A 164 16.11 4.95 9.44
CA ARG A 164 16.77 3.78 10.04
C ARG A 164 16.22 2.48 9.48
N LEU A 165 14.87 2.39 9.38
CA LEU A 165 14.22 1.22 8.78
C LEU A 165 14.76 0.98 7.36
N LEU A 166 14.76 2.01 6.52
CA LEU A 166 15.29 1.90 5.16
C LEU A 166 16.79 1.58 5.14
N SER A 167 17.59 2.17 6.04
CA SER A 167 19.02 1.89 6.10
C SER A 167 19.30 0.44 6.45
N ASN A 168 18.57 -0.12 7.42
CA ASN A 168 18.74 -1.50 7.85
C ASN A 168 18.32 -2.49 6.77
N GLU A 169 17.18 -2.23 6.11
CA GLU A 169 16.64 -3.14 5.10
C GLU A 169 17.39 -3.06 3.75
N LEU A 170 17.90 -1.89 3.38
CA LEU A 170 18.68 -1.71 2.15
C LEU A 170 20.18 -1.99 2.34
N GLY A 171 20.64 -2.11 3.57
CA GLY A 171 22.07 -2.32 3.88
C GLY A 171 22.97 -1.13 3.51
N GLN A 172 22.38 0.06 3.35
CA GLN A 172 23.10 1.30 3.02
C GLN A 172 22.54 2.46 3.85
N ASN A 173 23.37 3.47 4.10
CA ASN A 173 22.94 4.63 4.85
C ASN A 173 21.90 5.44 4.07
N VAL A 174 20.73 5.65 4.67
CA VAL A 174 19.64 6.45 4.12
C VAL A 174 19.47 7.70 4.96
N GLU A 175 19.56 8.85 4.32
CA GLU A 175 19.50 10.17 4.96
C GLU A 175 18.23 10.91 4.57
N ILE A 176 17.74 11.76 5.48
CA ILE A 176 16.64 12.68 5.16
C ILE A 176 17.22 13.87 4.42
N LEU A 177 16.53 14.33 3.36
CA LEU A 177 16.95 15.47 2.55
C LEU A 177 16.66 16.80 3.28
N TYR A 178 17.51 17.17 4.23
CA TYR A 178 17.37 18.42 4.99
C TYR A 178 17.78 19.68 4.22
N ALA A 179 18.54 19.56 3.14
CA ALA A 179 19.06 20.70 2.42
C ALA A 179 19.01 20.48 0.91
N ILE A 180 18.54 21.51 0.21
CA ILE A 180 18.63 21.63 -1.25
C ILE A 180 19.51 22.85 -1.53
N ARG A 181 20.53 22.69 -2.36
CA ARG A 181 21.49 23.75 -2.67
C ARG A 181 20.79 25.02 -3.17
N GLY A 182 20.95 26.11 -2.42
CA GLY A 182 20.33 27.41 -2.72
C GLY A 182 18.85 27.53 -2.34
N CYS A 183 18.34 26.65 -1.49
CA CYS A 183 17.05 26.80 -0.80
C CYS A 183 17.31 27.01 0.70
N THR A 184 16.61 27.98 1.27
CA THR A 184 16.57 28.25 2.71
C THR A 184 15.12 28.34 3.14
N CYS A 185 14.78 27.75 4.28
CA CYS A 185 13.46 27.74 4.85
C CYS A 185 13.52 28.26 6.29
N PRO A 186 13.52 29.60 6.49
CA PRO A 186 13.75 30.18 7.81
C PRO A 186 12.63 29.92 8.82
N ASP A 187 11.42 29.64 8.35
CA ASP A 187 10.23 29.42 9.18
C ASP A 187 10.11 27.99 9.76
N PHE A 188 10.98 27.08 9.34
CA PHE A 188 10.99 25.71 9.81
C PHE A 188 12.31 25.38 10.51
N PRO A 189 12.28 24.74 11.70
CA PRO A 189 13.50 24.33 12.38
C PRO A 189 14.24 23.24 11.57
N GLU A 190 15.56 23.30 11.58
CA GLU A 190 16.47 22.23 11.13
C GLU A 190 16.22 21.62 9.73
N GLY A 191 15.65 22.40 8.80
CA GLY A 191 15.42 21.93 7.43
C GLY A 191 14.18 21.05 7.24
N GLU A 192 13.33 20.91 8.25
CA GLU A 192 12.08 20.11 8.17
C GLU A 192 11.19 20.55 7.00
N GLY A 193 11.07 21.85 6.75
CA GLY A 193 10.33 22.36 5.60
C GLY A 193 10.85 21.89 4.26
N ILE A 194 12.14 21.55 4.15
CA ILE A 194 12.75 21.17 2.89
C ILE A 194 12.35 19.75 2.50
N TYR A 195 12.46 18.77 3.38
CA TYR A 195 12.10 17.39 3.02
C TYR A 195 10.59 17.20 2.88
N LEU A 196 9.77 17.87 3.71
CA LEU A 196 8.31 17.78 3.61
C LEU A 196 7.77 18.46 2.34
N TYR A 197 8.28 19.64 2.03
CA TYR A 197 7.77 20.48 0.93
C TYR A 197 8.71 20.49 -0.29
N THR A 198 9.48 19.43 -0.49
CA THR A 198 10.43 19.33 -1.63
C THR A 198 9.76 19.64 -2.95
N SER A 199 8.53 19.19 -3.19
CA SER A 199 7.76 19.44 -4.41
C SER A 199 7.42 20.93 -4.59
N VAL A 200 7.13 21.65 -3.51
CA VAL A 200 6.81 23.08 -3.54
C VAL A 200 8.07 23.90 -3.90
N PHE A 201 9.22 23.59 -3.23
CA PHE A 201 10.50 24.21 -3.57
C PHE A 201 10.91 23.91 -5.01
N ALA A 202 10.66 22.69 -5.45
CA ALA A 202 10.91 22.26 -6.80
C ALA A 202 10.10 23.06 -7.82
N ALA A 203 8.81 23.24 -7.57
CA ALA A 203 7.92 24.02 -8.45
C ALA A 203 8.37 25.49 -8.60
N THR A 204 8.90 26.08 -7.53
CA THR A 204 9.40 27.47 -7.58
C THR A 204 10.71 27.62 -8.37
N ARG A 205 11.49 26.54 -8.49
CA ARG A 205 12.79 26.53 -9.18
C ARG A 205 12.75 25.89 -10.56
N SER A 206 11.67 25.18 -10.89
CA SER A 206 11.53 24.59 -12.21
C SER A 206 11.46 25.71 -13.23
N GLY A 207 12.33 25.64 -14.26
CA GLY A 207 12.29 26.55 -15.39
C GLY A 207 11.06 26.37 -16.28
N VAL A 208 10.16 25.47 -15.92
CA VAL A 208 8.90 25.20 -16.61
C VAL A 208 7.95 26.36 -16.27
N ASN A 209 7.91 27.33 -17.17
CA ASN A 209 6.97 28.43 -17.07
C ASN A 209 5.63 28.00 -17.67
N LEU A 210 4.74 27.48 -16.82
CA LEU A 210 3.38 27.12 -17.21
C LEU A 210 2.51 28.33 -17.61
N MET A 211 2.98 29.53 -17.27
CA MET A 211 2.41 30.78 -17.76
C MET A 211 3.17 31.17 -19.02
N GLU A 212 2.60 30.91 -20.17
CA GLU A 212 3.11 31.45 -21.44
C GLU A 212 3.30 32.96 -21.27
N LYS A 213 4.55 33.40 -21.34
CA LYS A 213 4.81 34.84 -21.34
C LYS A 213 4.10 35.40 -22.57
N VAL A 214 2.90 35.91 -22.36
CA VAL A 214 2.29 36.82 -23.32
C VAL A 214 3.21 38.06 -23.38
N THR A 215 4.27 37.94 -24.15
CA THR A 215 5.09 39.09 -24.52
C THR A 215 4.19 39.96 -25.38
N ARG A 216 3.49 40.90 -24.72
CA ARG A 216 2.94 42.04 -25.41
C ARG A 216 4.12 42.77 -26.04
N LYS A 217 4.45 42.43 -27.30
CA LYS A 217 5.25 43.30 -28.14
C LYS A 217 4.48 44.64 -28.22
N LYS A 218 5.01 45.65 -27.56
CA LYS A 218 4.55 47.03 -27.70
C LYS A 218 4.73 47.40 -29.17
N LYS A 219 3.67 47.23 -29.93
CA LYS A 219 3.65 47.63 -31.34
C LYS A 219 3.46 49.13 -31.36
N GLU A 220 4.50 49.85 -31.83
CA GLU A 220 4.33 51.26 -32.16
C GLU A 220 3.14 51.41 -33.12
N ASN A 221 2.21 52.25 -32.72
CA ASN A 221 1.07 52.64 -33.54
C ASN A 221 1.57 53.25 -34.84
N LYS A 222 1.42 52.53 -35.94
CA LYS A 222 1.23 53.12 -37.24
C LYS A 222 -0.24 52.95 -37.60
N ASP A 223 -0.93 54.07 -37.65
CA ASP A 223 -2.33 54.17 -38.05
C ASP A 223 -2.57 53.49 -39.40
N SER A 224 -3.24 52.37 -39.37
CA SER A 224 -3.82 51.76 -40.56
C SER A 224 -5.16 51.15 -40.18
N LEU A 225 -6.21 51.92 -40.47
CA LEU A 225 -7.61 51.51 -40.31
C LEU A 225 -7.90 50.20 -41.08
N SER A 226 -7.15 49.92 -42.14
CA SER A 226 -7.25 48.70 -42.93
C SER A 226 -6.79 47.44 -42.17
N GLY A 227 -5.81 47.56 -41.25
CA GLY A 227 -5.35 46.43 -40.41
C GLY A 227 -6.38 46.03 -39.38
N ALA A 228 -7.11 46.98 -38.82
CA ALA A 228 -8.15 46.70 -37.82
C ALA A 228 -9.34 45.96 -38.43
N ILE A 229 -9.75 46.31 -39.64
CA ILE A 229 -10.84 45.65 -40.37
C ILE A 229 -10.46 44.20 -40.73
N LEU A 230 -9.22 43.98 -41.14
CA LEU A 230 -8.72 42.65 -41.48
C LEU A 230 -8.65 41.73 -40.25
N ILE A 231 -8.21 42.25 -39.11
CA ILE A 231 -8.19 41.53 -37.83
C ILE A 231 -9.62 41.20 -37.37
N CYS A 232 -10.56 42.13 -37.53
CA CYS A 232 -11.99 41.89 -37.22
C CYS A 232 -12.59 40.81 -38.13
N ALA A 233 -12.31 40.85 -39.42
CA ALA A 233 -12.82 39.87 -40.37
C ALA A 233 -12.25 38.45 -40.10
N VAL A 234 -10.95 38.33 -39.78
CA VAL A 234 -10.31 37.08 -39.39
C VAL A 234 -10.86 36.57 -38.04
N GLY A 235 -11.07 37.48 -37.09
CA GLY A 235 -11.65 37.14 -35.78
C GLY A 235 -13.08 36.57 -35.90
N VAL A 236 -13.93 37.19 -36.75
CA VAL A 236 -15.29 36.69 -37.01
C VAL A 236 -15.26 35.33 -37.73
N ALA A 237 -14.38 35.18 -38.72
CA ALA A 237 -14.24 33.90 -39.44
C ALA A 237 -13.73 32.79 -38.53
N ALA A 238 -12.76 33.10 -37.67
CA ALA A 238 -12.24 32.12 -36.65
C ALA A 238 -13.33 31.80 -35.61
N GLY A 239 -14.12 32.78 -35.17
CA GLY A 239 -15.24 32.59 -34.25
C GLY A 239 -16.31 31.67 -34.82
N VAL A 240 -16.68 31.86 -36.11
CA VAL A 240 -17.64 30.98 -36.80
C VAL A 240 -17.06 29.56 -36.96
N ALA A 241 -15.78 29.43 -37.34
CA ALA A 241 -15.14 28.12 -37.46
C ALA A 241 -15.10 27.35 -36.11
N LEU A 242 -14.77 28.06 -35.01
CA LEU A 242 -14.77 27.46 -33.67
C LEU A 242 -16.15 27.06 -33.19
N THR A 243 -17.20 27.86 -33.50
CA THR A 243 -18.57 27.48 -33.15
C THR A 243 -19.05 26.27 -33.94
N VAL A 244 -18.74 26.18 -35.24
CA VAL A 244 -19.07 25.03 -36.08
C VAL A 244 -18.30 23.77 -35.59
N ALA A 245 -17.02 23.92 -35.29
CA ALA A 245 -16.22 22.83 -34.72
C ALA A 245 -16.75 22.37 -33.35
N GLY A 246 -17.15 23.32 -32.49
CA GLY A 246 -17.75 23.03 -31.18
C GLY A 246 -19.08 22.29 -31.29
N VAL A 247 -19.96 22.69 -32.23
CA VAL A 247 -21.22 21.98 -32.47
C VAL A 247 -20.96 20.61 -33.07
N ALA A 248 -20.06 20.49 -34.03
CA ALA A 248 -19.70 19.18 -34.63
C ALA A 248 -19.10 18.24 -33.58
N SER A 249 -18.20 18.75 -32.71
CA SER A 249 -17.62 17.97 -31.60
C SER A 249 -18.70 17.52 -30.62
N ARG A 250 -19.68 18.38 -30.31
CA ARG A 250 -20.78 18.04 -29.40
C ARG A 250 -21.68 16.95 -29.96
N VAL A 251 -22.02 17.05 -31.25
CA VAL A 251 -22.82 16.02 -31.95
C VAL A 251 -22.04 14.71 -32.00
N TYR A 252 -20.72 14.74 -32.28
CA TYR A 252 -19.88 13.57 -32.29
C TYR A 252 -19.80 12.90 -30.89
N GLN A 253 -19.64 13.72 -29.82
CA GLN A 253 -19.64 13.20 -28.45
C GLN A 253 -21.00 12.63 -28.03
N GLN A 254 -22.11 13.23 -28.44
CA GLN A 254 -23.43 12.65 -28.20
C GLN A 254 -23.59 11.31 -28.89
N HIS A 255 -23.18 11.19 -30.17
CA HIS A 255 -23.19 9.91 -30.86
C HIS A 255 -22.31 8.84 -30.20
N GLN A 256 -21.15 9.24 -29.67
CA GLN A 256 -20.29 8.33 -28.90
C GLN A 256 -20.93 7.93 -27.57
N GLN A 257 -21.58 8.87 -26.88
CA GLN A 257 -22.30 8.55 -25.64
C GLN A 257 -23.47 7.59 -25.88
N ASP A 258 -24.25 7.83 -26.93
CA ASP A 258 -25.35 6.95 -27.29
C ASP A 258 -24.87 5.54 -27.67
N TYR A 259 -23.76 5.46 -28.41
CA TYR A 259 -23.12 4.18 -28.75
C TYR A 259 -22.58 3.45 -27.51
N LEU A 260 -21.93 4.19 -26.58
CA LEU A 260 -21.44 3.61 -25.34
C LEU A 260 -22.58 3.18 -24.41
N ASN A 261 -23.65 3.96 -24.33
CA ASN A 261 -24.84 3.59 -23.55
C ASN A 261 -25.52 2.33 -24.12
N GLN A 262 -25.63 2.22 -25.46
CA GLN A 262 -26.11 0.98 -26.08
C GLN A 262 -25.20 -0.22 -25.73
N ARG A 263 -23.89 -0.05 -25.75
CA ARG A 263 -22.95 -1.10 -25.35
C ARG A 263 -23.08 -1.47 -23.87
N ILE A 264 -23.28 -0.48 -22.99
CA ILE A 264 -23.54 -0.70 -21.57
C ILE A 264 -24.85 -1.48 -21.36
N ASP A 265 -25.91 -1.11 -22.08
CA ASP A 265 -27.20 -1.82 -22.01
C ASP A 265 -27.10 -3.25 -22.54
N GLU A 266 -26.32 -3.48 -23.61
CA GLU A 266 -26.05 -4.84 -24.13
C GLU A 266 -25.21 -5.68 -23.15
N GLU A 267 -24.28 -5.05 -22.43
CA GLU A 267 -23.43 -5.72 -21.44
C GLU A 267 -24.07 -5.84 -20.04
N SER A 268 -25.20 -5.14 -19.78
CA SER A 268 -25.91 -5.21 -18.48
C SER A 268 -26.37 -6.64 -18.14
N SER A 269 -26.68 -7.43 -19.17
CA SER A 269 -27.00 -8.86 -18.97
C SER A 269 -25.81 -9.68 -18.47
N ILE A 270 -24.57 -9.26 -18.79
CA ILE A 270 -23.33 -9.90 -18.32
C ILE A 270 -23.11 -9.55 -16.86
N GLU A 271 -23.39 -8.30 -16.47
CA GLU A 271 -23.30 -7.85 -15.08
C GLU A 271 -24.31 -8.59 -14.19
N GLU A 272 -25.53 -8.81 -14.69
CA GLU A 272 -26.54 -9.59 -13.98
C GLU A 272 -26.10 -11.06 -13.78
N ILE A 273 -25.53 -11.67 -14.82
CA ILE A 273 -24.96 -13.03 -14.74
C ILE A 273 -23.77 -13.05 -13.77
N TYR A 274 -22.90 -12.05 -13.80
CA TYR A 274 -21.74 -11.96 -12.90
C TYR A 274 -22.18 -11.80 -11.44
N ASN A 275 -23.16 -10.96 -11.17
CA ASN A 275 -23.73 -10.78 -9.84
C ASN A 275 -24.45 -12.06 -9.34
N ALA A 276 -25.18 -12.74 -10.24
CA ALA A 276 -25.79 -14.03 -9.92
C ALA A 276 -24.73 -15.11 -9.61
N TYR A 277 -23.63 -15.13 -10.36
CA TYR A 277 -22.50 -16.02 -10.12
C TYR A 277 -21.84 -15.76 -8.75
N ASN A 278 -21.54 -14.49 -8.44
CA ASN A 278 -20.96 -14.13 -7.15
C ASN A 278 -21.89 -14.49 -5.97
N THR A 279 -23.18 -14.23 -6.11
CA THR A 279 -24.18 -14.60 -5.10
C THR A 279 -24.24 -16.14 -4.91
N ALA A 280 -24.21 -16.88 -6.00
CA ALA A 280 -24.17 -18.35 -5.94
C ALA A 280 -22.87 -18.86 -5.31
N GLN A 281 -21.75 -18.22 -5.61
CA GLN A 281 -20.44 -18.55 -5.03
C GLN A 281 -20.41 -18.27 -3.51
N GLU A 282 -20.97 -17.14 -3.06
CA GLU A 282 -21.10 -16.83 -1.63
C GLU A 282 -22.02 -17.85 -0.92
N GLN A 283 -23.14 -18.21 -1.53
CA GLN A 283 -24.02 -19.24 -1.00
C GLN A 283 -23.32 -20.60 -0.91
N PHE A 284 -22.56 -20.97 -1.94
CA PHE A 284 -21.80 -22.22 -1.93
C PHE A 284 -20.75 -22.22 -0.80
N ASN A 285 -20.02 -21.14 -0.63
CA ASN A 285 -19.04 -20.99 0.46
C ASN A 285 -19.72 -21.06 1.84
N ASN A 286 -20.89 -20.44 1.98
CA ASN A 286 -21.69 -20.51 3.22
C ASN A 286 -22.16 -21.93 3.50
N TYR A 287 -22.64 -22.67 2.50
CA TYR A 287 -23.01 -24.08 2.64
C TYR A 287 -21.81 -24.95 2.98
N GLN A 288 -20.65 -24.69 2.36
CA GLN A 288 -19.42 -25.42 2.66
C GLN A 288 -18.95 -25.16 4.10
N ASN A 289 -19.02 -23.90 4.55
CA ASN A 289 -18.75 -23.56 5.94
C ASN A 289 -19.75 -24.20 6.90
N MET A 290 -21.05 -24.16 6.61
CA MET A 290 -22.07 -24.85 7.41
C MET A 290 -21.82 -26.37 7.44
N TYR A 291 -21.44 -26.98 6.32
CA TYR A 291 -21.09 -28.40 6.27
C TYR A 291 -19.86 -28.70 7.14
N GLN A 292 -18.84 -27.85 7.12
CA GLN A 292 -17.68 -27.99 8.00
C GLN A 292 -18.04 -27.81 9.48
N TYR A 293 -18.97 -26.90 9.81
CA TYR A 293 -19.46 -26.73 11.19
C TYR A 293 -20.40 -27.85 11.64
N THR A 294 -21.16 -28.48 10.76
CA THR A 294 -22.04 -29.59 11.07
C THR A 294 -21.30 -30.91 11.06
N ASN A 295 -20.24 -31.04 10.29
CA ASN A 295 -19.33 -32.19 10.28
C ASN A 295 -18.25 -32.01 11.36
N THR A 296 -18.68 -31.57 12.54
CA THR A 296 -17.77 -31.41 13.67
C THR A 296 -17.37 -32.79 14.23
N PRO A 297 -16.16 -32.85 14.80
CA PRO A 297 -15.62 -34.06 15.45
C PRO A 297 -16.50 -34.64 16.56
N ASN A 298 -17.61 -34.00 16.90
CA ASN A 298 -18.57 -34.44 17.90
C ASN A 298 -19.45 -35.65 17.48
N GLU A 299 -19.57 -35.96 16.20
CA GLU A 299 -20.32 -37.14 15.76
C GLU A 299 -19.64 -38.41 16.22
N GLY A 300 -18.33 -38.53 16.05
CA GLY A 300 -17.56 -39.68 16.57
C GLY A 300 -17.51 -39.74 18.11
N LEU A 301 -17.63 -38.58 18.79
CA LEU A 301 -17.64 -38.52 20.24
C LEU A 301 -18.93 -39.10 20.84
N LYS A 302 -20.07 -38.88 20.18
CA LYS A 302 -21.35 -39.45 20.61
C LYS A 302 -21.32 -40.99 20.52
N GLU A 303 -20.88 -41.53 19.40
CA GLU A 303 -20.72 -42.97 19.19
C GLU A 303 -19.75 -43.57 20.20
N PHE A 304 -18.64 -42.91 20.46
CA PHE A 304 -17.68 -43.33 21.48
C PHE A 304 -18.29 -43.40 22.88
N LEU A 305 -19.07 -42.36 23.27
CA LEU A 305 -19.72 -42.34 24.60
C LEU A 305 -20.80 -43.44 24.73
N GLU A 306 -21.55 -43.69 23.67
CA GLU A 306 -22.53 -44.78 23.63
C GLU A 306 -21.85 -46.16 23.72
N GLU A 307 -20.71 -46.36 23.06
CA GLU A 307 -19.90 -47.58 23.19
C GLU A 307 -19.30 -47.74 24.61
N MET A 308 -18.85 -46.63 25.21
CA MET A 308 -18.38 -46.60 26.60
C MET A 308 -19.46 -47.06 27.56
N GLU A 309 -20.68 -46.56 27.42
CA GLU A 309 -21.82 -46.94 28.30
C GLU A 309 -22.23 -48.41 28.12
N GLN A 310 -22.17 -48.90 26.88
CA GLN A 310 -22.62 -50.27 26.58
C GLN A 310 -21.59 -51.37 26.84
N LYS A 311 -20.32 -51.08 26.54
CA LYS A 311 -19.26 -52.11 26.53
C LYS A 311 -18.36 -52.10 27.76
N MET A 312 -18.36 -51.00 28.54
CA MET A 312 -17.47 -50.91 29.70
C MET A 312 -18.10 -51.56 30.96
N PRO A 313 -17.30 -52.22 31.80
CA PRO A 313 -17.76 -52.77 33.07
C PRO A 313 -18.27 -51.69 34.03
N SER A 314 -19.30 -51.96 34.79
CA SER A 314 -19.96 -51.03 35.71
C SER A 314 -19.16 -50.66 36.96
N ASP A 315 -18.02 -51.33 37.22
CA ASP A 315 -17.11 -51.10 38.34
C ASP A 315 -15.97 -50.10 38.03
N ILE A 316 -16.04 -49.43 36.87
CA ILE A 316 -15.07 -48.44 36.43
C ILE A 316 -15.64 -47.03 36.66
N THR A 317 -14.83 -46.16 37.23
CA THR A 317 -15.17 -44.73 37.39
C THR A 317 -14.27 -43.85 36.53
N LEU A 318 -14.87 -43.04 35.69
CA LEU A 318 -14.15 -42.04 34.87
C LEU A 318 -13.82 -40.82 35.73
N GLU A 319 -12.55 -40.43 35.86
CA GLU A 319 -12.11 -39.30 36.65
C GLU A 319 -11.90 -38.05 35.83
N THR A 320 -11.29 -38.16 34.67
CA THR A 320 -11.08 -37.06 33.75
C THR A 320 -11.39 -37.50 32.34
N PHE A 321 -11.90 -36.56 31.53
CA PHE A 321 -12.20 -36.77 30.13
C PHE A 321 -11.88 -35.49 29.35
N SER A 322 -11.17 -35.61 28.25
CA SER A 322 -10.84 -34.53 27.32
C SER A 322 -10.85 -35.05 25.89
N SER A 323 -11.45 -34.32 24.99
CA SER A 323 -11.46 -34.60 23.57
C SER A 323 -11.11 -33.33 22.79
N ASP A 324 -10.23 -33.46 21.79
CA ASP A 324 -9.91 -32.39 20.83
C ASP A 324 -10.55 -32.65 19.44
N GLY A 325 -11.43 -33.67 19.38
CA GLY A 325 -12.12 -34.06 18.16
C GLY A 325 -11.37 -35.07 17.28
N SER A 326 -10.06 -35.19 17.45
CA SER A 326 -9.23 -36.20 16.78
C SER A 326 -8.71 -37.26 17.74
N GLN A 327 -8.60 -36.92 19.01
CA GLN A 327 -8.07 -37.74 20.07
C GLN A 327 -8.92 -37.60 21.34
N VAL A 328 -9.16 -38.72 22.03
CA VAL A 328 -9.82 -38.75 23.31
C VAL A 328 -8.82 -39.20 24.36
N SER A 329 -8.66 -38.41 25.41
CA SER A 329 -7.84 -38.75 26.58
C SER A 329 -8.70 -38.81 27.82
N PHE A 330 -8.57 -39.85 28.59
CA PHE A 330 -9.31 -40.01 29.84
C PHE A 330 -8.54 -40.79 30.88
N THR A 331 -8.86 -40.56 32.15
CA THR A 331 -8.32 -41.29 33.29
C THR A 331 -9.44 -42.04 33.96
N MET A 332 -9.21 -43.30 34.20
CA MET A 332 -10.19 -44.19 34.88
C MET A 332 -9.62 -44.76 36.18
N ARG A 333 -10.47 -44.85 37.18
CA ARG A 333 -10.19 -45.59 38.39
C ARG A 333 -10.80 -46.99 38.27
N VAL A 334 -9.99 -47.97 38.51
CA VAL A 334 -10.36 -49.41 38.45
C VAL A 334 -10.05 -50.09 39.74
N SER A 335 -10.83 -51.15 40.08
CA SER A 335 -10.72 -51.83 41.36
C SER A 335 -9.50 -52.78 41.47
N SER A 336 -8.95 -53.25 40.36
CA SER A 336 -7.80 -54.19 40.34
C SER A 336 -7.01 -54.10 39.03
N LYS A 337 -5.80 -54.65 39.02
CA LYS A 337 -4.99 -54.80 37.79
C LYS A 337 -5.66 -55.67 36.71
N SER A 338 -6.43 -56.64 37.11
CA SER A 338 -7.21 -57.49 36.17
C SER A 338 -8.38 -56.70 35.56
N ALA A 339 -9.03 -55.85 36.36
CA ALA A 339 -10.08 -54.98 35.87
C ALA A 339 -9.50 -53.94 34.86
N ALA A 340 -8.30 -53.41 35.11
CA ALA A 340 -7.60 -52.52 34.16
C ALA A 340 -7.28 -53.25 32.84
N ALA A 341 -6.79 -54.46 32.88
CA ALA A 341 -6.52 -55.24 31.68
C ALA A 341 -7.78 -55.56 30.87
N ASN A 342 -8.88 -55.88 31.55
CA ASN A 342 -10.16 -56.10 30.89
C ASN A 342 -10.73 -54.83 30.28
N ALA A 343 -10.64 -53.70 30.94
CA ALA A 343 -11.04 -52.41 30.41
C ALA A 343 -10.26 -52.06 29.13
N LEU A 344 -8.95 -52.30 29.11
CA LEU A 344 -8.09 -52.04 27.95
C LEU A 344 -8.40 -52.98 26.77
N ILE A 345 -8.76 -54.25 27.07
CA ILE A 345 -9.23 -55.20 26.05
C ILE A 345 -10.57 -54.73 25.46
N GLN A 346 -11.49 -54.28 26.30
CA GLN A 346 -12.79 -53.78 25.84
C GLN A 346 -12.64 -52.53 25.00
N LEU A 347 -11.83 -51.55 25.40
CA LEU A 347 -11.56 -50.33 24.61
C LEU A 347 -11.04 -50.66 23.21
N ARG A 348 -10.26 -51.71 23.04
CA ARG A 348 -9.76 -52.14 21.72
C ARG A 348 -10.83 -52.74 20.82
N THR A 349 -12.02 -53.06 21.36
CA THR A 349 -13.17 -53.55 20.60
C THR A 349 -14.12 -52.44 20.16
N PHE A 350 -13.78 -51.17 20.47
CA PHE A 350 -14.60 -50.02 20.07
C PHE A 350 -14.39 -49.76 18.59
N GLU A 351 -15.50 -49.67 17.87
CA GLU A 351 -15.47 -49.32 16.42
C GLU A 351 -15.21 -47.85 16.21
N SER A 352 -15.55 -47.01 17.20
CA SER A 352 -15.31 -45.56 17.20
C SER A 352 -13.85 -45.17 17.41
N LEU A 353 -12.94 -46.10 17.77
CA LEU A 353 -11.53 -45.87 18.03
C LEU A 353 -10.63 -46.56 16.99
N ALA A 354 -9.78 -45.78 16.31
CA ALA A 354 -8.80 -46.34 15.38
C ALA A 354 -7.60 -47.00 16.09
N THR A 355 -7.16 -46.45 17.21
CA THR A 355 -6.04 -46.98 18.02
C THR A 355 -6.23 -46.64 19.49
N VAL A 356 -5.80 -47.54 20.37
CA VAL A 356 -5.75 -47.35 21.82
C VAL A 356 -4.29 -47.49 22.27
N THR A 357 -3.74 -46.41 22.83
CA THR A 357 -2.35 -46.32 23.31
C THR A 357 -2.29 -46.29 24.83
#